data_e82ae3824f4510e7652a8633be2dfec2
#
_entry.id   e82ae3824f4510e7652a8633be2dfec2
#
_cell.length_a   1.000
_cell.length_b   1.000
_cell.length_c   1.000
_cell.angle_alpha   90.00
_cell.angle_beta   90.00
_cell.angle_gamma   90.00
#
_symmetry.space_group_name_H-M   'P 1'
#
loop_
_entity.id
_entity.type
_entity.pdbx_description
1 polymer ?
#
loop_
_entity_poly.entity_id
_entity_poly.type
_entity_poly.pdbx_seq_one_letter_code
_entity_poly.pdbx_strand_id
1 'polypeptide(L)'
;LFKVIAGEILPDGGELVRQQGLRIATMMQEVPRDWVGTVEDIVSGGLQEHPDMVGQLEDWEIQTKVAKITTRLELDPYADFASLSGGRKRRVLLARALITEPDILLLDEPTNHLDIRSITWIEQFLLGWNGTLLFITHDRSFLAAVATRIVELDRGTLRSFPGNYALYLETKAAQLIAEEHQSAVFDKKLAQEEVWIRQGIKARRTRNEGRVRALEQLRRDRAARRERVGKANLAISDAERSGKLVMEATGLC
;
A
#
# COMPACT_ATOMS: atom_id res chain seq x y z
N LEU A 1 -6.45 3.49 6.47
CA LEU A 1 -5.84 2.53 7.40
C LEU A 1 -4.67 3.17 8.16
N PHE A 2 -3.67 3.79 7.48
CA PHE A 2 -2.51 4.43 8.15
C PHE A 2 -2.93 5.49 9.15
N LYS A 3 -3.84 6.38 8.78
CA LYS A 3 -4.37 7.40 9.69
C LYS A 3 -5.07 6.83 10.93
N VAL A 4 -5.75 5.68 10.80
CA VAL A 4 -6.32 4.96 11.94
C VAL A 4 -5.21 4.36 12.81
N ILE A 5 -4.20 3.73 12.21
CA ILE A 5 -3.04 3.18 12.94
C ILE A 5 -2.25 4.30 13.62
N ALA A 6 -2.03 5.43 12.95
CA ALA A 6 -1.39 6.61 13.54
C ALA A 6 -2.23 7.27 14.66
N GLY A 7 -3.55 7.04 14.66
CA GLY A 7 -4.49 7.64 15.63
C GLY A 7 -4.99 9.01 15.24
N GLU A 8 -4.78 9.39 13.99
CA GLU A 8 -5.28 10.65 13.46
C GLU A 8 -6.79 10.61 13.19
N ILE A 9 -7.33 9.40 12.96
CA ILE A 9 -8.76 9.16 12.68
C ILE A 9 -9.22 7.98 13.50
N LEU A 10 -10.40 8.11 14.12
CA LEU A 10 -11.06 7.01 14.82
C LEU A 10 -11.69 6.05 13.78
N PRO A 11 -11.70 4.73 14.05
CA PRO A 11 -12.40 3.78 13.20
C PRO A 11 -13.92 3.97 13.32
N ASP A 12 -14.66 3.73 12.23
CA ASP A 12 -16.14 3.78 12.24
C ASP A 12 -16.74 2.66 13.09
N GLY A 13 -15.99 1.60 13.34
CA GLY A 13 -16.39 0.47 14.17
C GLY A 13 -15.18 -0.39 14.54
N GLY A 14 -15.34 -1.19 15.60
CA GLY A 14 -14.25 -1.98 16.14
C GLY A 14 -13.46 -1.24 17.20
N GLU A 15 -12.38 -1.86 17.66
CA GLU A 15 -11.55 -1.35 18.74
C GLU A 15 -10.07 -1.35 18.30
N LEU A 16 -9.38 -0.25 18.55
CA LEU A 16 -7.94 -0.13 18.32
C LEU A 16 -7.21 -0.24 19.65
N VAL A 17 -6.56 -1.36 19.89
CA VAL A 17 -5.75 -1.58 21.08
C VAL A 17 -4.29 -1.29 20.76
N ARG A 18 -3.67 -0.41 21.55
CA ARG A 18 -2.24 -0.07 21.45
C ARG A 18 -1.53 -0.41 22.74
N GLN A 19 -0.31 -0.87 22.61
CA GLN A 19 0.56 -1.01 23.78
C GLN A 19 0.92 0.38 24.31
N GLN A 20 0.92 0.53 25.62
CA GLN A 20 1.32 1.78 26.27
C GLN A 20 2.80 2.10 25.94
N GLY A 21 3.06 3.34 25.57
CA GLY A 21 4.40 3.80 25.21
C GLY A 21 4.85 3.47 23.78
N LEU A 22 3.99 2.80 22.97
CA LEU A 22 4.31 2.51 21.57
C LEU A 22 4.40 3.81 20.74
N ARG A 23 5.55 4.05 20.15
CA ARG A 23 5.83 5.23 19.31
C ARG A 23 5.62 4.88 17.84
N ILE A 24 4.72 5.59 17.20
CA ILE A 24 4.39 5.43 15.78
C ILE A 24 4.73 6.75 15.08
N ALA A 25 5.55 6.68 14.03
CA ALA A 25 5.82 7.83 13.19
C ALA A 25 5.35 7.57 11.76
N THR A 26 4.87 8.61 11.12
CA THR A 26 4.44 8.60 9.71
C THR A 26 5.34 9.53 8.93
N MET A 27 5.94 9.04 7.84
CA MET A 27 6.63 9.91 6.90
C MET A 27 5.59 10.61 6.02
N MET A 28 5.68 11.93 5.92
CA MET A 28 4.80 12.72 5.04
C MET A 28 4.91 12.26 3.59
N GLN A 29 3.77 12.08 2.92
CA GLN A 29 3.70 11.62 1.53
C GLN A 29 4.26 12.67 0.56
N GLU A 30 3.91 13.93 0.77
CA GLU A 30 4.37 15.05 -0.06
C GLU A 30 5.40 15.90 0.67
N VAL A 31 6.34 16.43 -0.09
CA VAL A 31 7.29 17.43 0.41
C VAL A 31 6.59 18.78 0.49
N PRO A 32 6.39 19.37 1.69
CA PRO A 32 5.79 20.67 1.82
C PRO A 32 6.61 21.74 1.04
N ARG A 33 5.91 22.58 0.29
CA ARG A 33 6.55 23.61 -0.56
C ARG A 33 6.91 24.87 0.19
N ASP A 34 6.26 25.10 1.29
CA ASP A 34 6.30 26.29 2.15
C ASP A 34 7.29 26.17 3.31
N TRP A 35 7.96 25.02 3.44
CA TRP A 35 8.95 24.85 4.49
C TRP A 35 10.22 25.64 4.19
N VAL A 36 10.58 26.49 5.15
CA VAL A 36 11.77 27.35 5.15
C VAL A 36 12.64 26.99 6.36
N GLY A 37 13.93 27.16 6.21
CA GLY A 37 14.89 26.91 7.27
C GLY A 37 15.90 25.82 6.92
N THR A 38 16.75 25.50 7.89
CA THR A 38 17.78 24.50 7.73
C THR A 38 17.22 23.07 7.89
N VAL A 39 17.99 22.09 7.46
CA VAL A 39 17.66 20.67 7.69
C VAL A 39 17.48 20.42 9.19
N GLU A 40 18.30 21.01 10.04
CA GLU A 40 18.20 20.92 11.50
C GLU A 40 16.83 21.44 12.01
N ASP A 41 16.38 22.59 11.53
CA ASP A 41 15.07 23.17 11.90
C ASP A 41 13.93 22.24 11.51
N ILE A 42 13.98 21.68 10.30
CA ILE A 42 12.94 20.78 9.80
C ILE A 42 12.93 19.47 10.57
N VAL A 43 14.08 18.89 10.86
CA VAL A 43 14.20 17.61 11.57
C VAL A 43 13.78 17.76 13.02
N SER A 44 14.26 18.79 13.72
CA SER A 44 13.89 19.06 15.12
C SER A 44 12.39 19.32 15.30
N GLY A 45 11.76 19.94 14.29
CA GLY A 45 10.32 20.11 14.24
C GLY A 45 9.50 18.81 14.35
N GLY A 46 10.08 17.65 14.01
CA GLY A 46 9.46 16.34 14.21
C GLY A 46 9.22 16.00 15.67
N LEU A 47 10.05 16.49 16.59
CA LEU A 47 9.83 16.33 18.03
C LEU A 47 8.66 17.22 18.53
N GLN A 48 8.48 18.41 17.92
CA GLN A 48 7.42 19.33 18.33
C GLN A 48 6.02 18.78 18.09
N GLU A 49 5.85 17.83 17.18
CA GLU A 49 4.60 17.11 16.97
C GLU A 49 4.28 16.12 18.11
N HIS A 50 5.23 15.91 19.04
CA HIS A 50 5.09 15.04 20.19
C HIS A 50 5.40 15.81 21.51
N PRO A 51 4.46 16.64 22.00
CA PRO A 51 4.68 17.49 23.17
C PRO A 51 5.14 16.74 24.43
N ASP A 52 4.67 15.51 24.58
CA ASP A 52 5.05 14.63 25.72
C ASP A 52 6.55 14.30 25.72
N MET A 53 7.21 14.36 24.55
CA MET A 53 8.64 14.12 24.41
C MET A 53 9.45 15.41 24.59
N VAL A 54 8.97 16.52 24.02
CA VAL A 54 9.69 17.80 24.04
C VAL A 54 9.84 18.34 25.45
N GLY A 55 8.80 18.22 26.29
CA GLY A 55 8.85 18.68 27.69
C GLY A 55 9.82 17.93 28.59
N GLN A 56 10.46 16.86 28.11
CA GLN A 56 11.40 16.02 28.84
C GLN A 56 12.84 16.14 28.33
N LEU A 57 13.07 16.85 27.21
CA LEU A 57 14.38 16.97 26.57
C LEU A 57 14.96 18.36 26.74
N GLU A 58 16.24 18.41 27.10
CA GLU A 58 17.03 19.64 27.10
C GLU A 58 17.50 19.97 25.68
N ASP A 59 17.78 21.24 25.39
CA ASP A 59 18.18 21.69 24.03
C ASP A 59 19.39 20.92 23.48
N TRP A 60 20.38 20.59 24.33
CA TRP A 60 21.54 19.82 23.90
C TRP A 60 21.19 18.36 23.52
N GLU A 61 20.18 17.77 24.12
CA GLU A 61 19.69 16.43 23.79
C GLU A 61 19.01 16.43 22.43
N ILE A 62 18.21 17.45 22.15
CA ILE A 62 17.59 17.67 20.84
C ILE A 62 18.67 17.79 19.75
N GLN A 63 19.68 18.66 19.98
CA GLN A 63 20.80 18.82 19.05
C GLN A 63 21.56 17.51 18.82
N THR A 64 21.79 16.75 19.87
CA THR A 64 22.46 15.44 19.80
C THR A 64 21.65 14.44 18.96
N LYS A 65 20.32 14.41 19.15
CA LYS A 65 19.42 13.55 18.35
C LYS A 65 19.41 13.98 16.86
N VAL A 66 19.33 15.28 16.59
CA VAL A 66 19.41 15.81 15.23
C VAL A 66 20.73 15.45 14.57
N ALA A 67 21.85 15.70 15.24
CA ALA A 67 23.18 15.38 14.71
C ALA A 67 23.33 13.87 14.40
N LYS A 68 22.83 13.01 15.29
CA LYS A 68 22.85 11.55 15.10
C LYS A 68 22.04 11.12 13.89
N ILE A 69 20.81 11.63 13.74
CA ILE A 69 19.93 11.22 12.63
C ILE A 69 20.37 11.81 11.29
N THR A 70 20.81 13.05 11.26
CA THR A 70 21.31 13.69 10.04
C THR A 70 22.59 13.02 9.54
N THR A 71 23.52 12.68 10.43
CA THR A 71 24.70 11.89 10.08
C THR A 71 24.33 10.53 9.50
N ARG A 72 23.39 9.80 10.13
CA ARG A 72 22.93 8.49 9.67
C ARG A 72 22.28 8.54 8.29
N LEU A 73 21.63 9.65 7.96
CA LEU A 73 20.91 9.85 6.68
C LEU A 73 21.74 10.63 5.65
N GLU A 74 23.03 10.90 5.94
CA GLU A 74 23.96 11.61 5.05
C GLU A 74 23.44 13.01 4.68
N LEU A 75 22.90 13.74 5.66
CA LEU A 75 22.36 15.08 5.50
C LEU A 75 23.28 16.10 6.17
N ASP A 76 23.46 17.24 5.52
CA ASP A 76 24.09 18.42 6.13
C ASP A 76 23.01 19.16 6.95
N PRO A 77 23.17 19.25 8.30
CA PRO A 77 22.17 19.88 9.16
C PRO A 77 21.99 21.39 8.86
N TYR A 78 23.02 22.04 8.34
CA TYR A 78 23.02 23.48 8.07
C TYR A 78 22.56 23.84 6.64
N ALA A 79 22.35 22.85 5.78
CA ALA A 79 21.86 23.08 4.44
C ALA A 79 20.44 23.68 4.46
N ASP A 80 20.19 24.64 3.57
CA ASP A 80 18.84 25.18 3.37
C ASP A 80 17.94 24.15 2.70
N PHE A 81 16.83 23.81 3.36
CA PHE A 81 15.88 22.82 2.88
C PHE A 81 15.34 23.13 1.50
N ALA A 82 15.07 24.41 1.19
CA ALA A 82 14.49 24.80 -0.09
C ALA A 82 15.43 24.45 -1.26
N SER A 83 16.76 24.54 -1.04
CA SER A 83 17.80 24.28 -2.05
C SER A 83 18.05 22.79 -2.33
N LEU A 84 17.52 21.86 -1.53
CA LEU A 84 17.78 20.43 -1.65
C LEU A 84 17.07 19.82 -2.87
N SER A 85 17.72 18.81 -3.45
CA SER A 85 17.07 17.93 -4.44
C SER A 85 15.89 17.15 -3.84
N GLY A 86 14.96 16.71 -4.68
CA GLY A 86 13.78 15.93 -4.24
C GLY A 86 14.14 14.71 -3.39
N GLY A 87 15.18 13.95 -3.78
CA GLY A 87 15.66 12.82 -3.02
C GLY A 87 16.22 13.20 -1.65
N ARG A 88 16.99 14.31 -1.56
CA ARG A 88 17.48 14.82 -0.27
C ARG A 88 16.34 15.34 0.61
N LYS A 89 15.34 16.03 0.04
CA LYS A 89 14.14 16.44 0.78
C LYS A 89 13.40 15.25 1.38
N ARG A 90 13.28 14.15 0.63
CA ARG A 90 12.69 12.90 1.15
C ARG A 90 13.50 12.29 2.31
N ARG A 91 14.84 12.35 2.25
CA ARG A 91 15.68 11.94 3.38
C ARG A 91 15.45 12.82 4.61
N VAL A 92 15.23 14.12 4.44
CA VAL A 92 14.89 15.04 5.54
C VAL A 92 13.53 14.69 6.15
N LEU A 93 12.51 14.39 5.34
CA LEU A 93 11.21 13.92 5.86
C LEU A 93 11.34 12.61 6.64
N LEU A 94 12.17 11.69 6.15
CA LEU A 94 12.48 10.46 6.87
C LEU A 94 13.21 10.74 8.18
N ALA A 95 14.21 11.66 8.20
CA ALA A 95 14.90 12.09 9.40
C ALA A 95 13.94 12.67 10.44
N ARG A 96 13.01 13.53 9.97
CA ARG A 96 11.96 14.13 10.80
C ARG A 96 11.06 13.09 11.46
N ALA A 97 10.67 12.02 10.73
CA ALA A 97 9.90 10.94 11.29
C ALA A 97 10.70 10.08 12.28
N LEU A 98 12.00 9.86 12.00
CA LEU A 98 12.85 8.97 12.79
C LEU A 98 13.45 9.62 14.04
N ILE A 99 13.41 10.97 14.17
CA ILE A 99 13.99 11.66 15.34
C ILE A 99 13.26 11.28 16.63
N THR A 100 11.99 10.86 16.55
CA THR A 100 11.20 10.37 17.67
C THR A 100 11.59 8.95 18.10
N GLU A 101 12.52 8.30 17.39
CA GLU A 101 12.92 6.90 17.59
C GLU A 101 11.70 5.97 17.65
N PRO A 102 10.90 5.90 16.56
CA PRO A 102 9.65 5.16 16.56
C PRO A 102 9.86 3.66 16.59
N ASP A 103 8.93 2.94 17.23
CA ASP A 103 8.86 1.48 17.19
C ASP A 103 8.21 0.99 15.89
N ILE A 104 7.29 1.82 15.35
CA ILE A 104 6.61 1.57 14.06
C ILE A 104 6.78 2.80 13.16
N LEU A 105 7.25 2.55 11.95
CA LEU A 105 7.37 3.56 10.90
C LEU A 105 6.36 3.27 9.79
N LEU A 106 5.50 4.25 9.50
CA LEU A 106 4.51 4.20 8.44
C LEU A 106 5.00 4.98 7.22
N LEU A 107 5.09 4.33 6.05
CA LEU A 107 5.53 4.93 4.80
C LEU A 107 4.46 4.78 3.73
N ASP A 108 3.96 5.90 3.22
CA ASP A 108 3.01 5.92 2.10
C ASP A 108 3.74 6.35 0.82
N GLU A 109 3.82 5.42 -0.16
CA GLU A 109 4.52 5.59 -1.44
C GLU A 109 5.93 6.20 -1.29
N PRO A 110 6.84 5.55 -0.52
CA PRO A 110 8.14 6.14 -0.18
C PRO A 110 9.06 6.34 -1.39
N THR A 111 8.84 5.61 -2.48
CA THR A 111 9.64 5.67 -3.72
C THR A 111 9.08 6.62 -4.77
N ASN A 112 7.89 7.19 -4.55
CA ASN A 112 7.21 8.00 -5.54
C ASN A 112 8.01 9.29 -5.87
N HIS A 113 8.16 9.59 -7.16
CA HIS A 113 8.93 10.74 -7.67
C HIS A 113 10.42 10.76 -7.31
N LEU A 114 11.00 9.63 -6.96
CA LEU A 114 12.43 9.51 -6.68
C LEU A 114 13.22 8.98 -7.89
N ASP A 115 14.46 9.42 -8.01
CA ASP A 115 15.42 8.82 -8.91
C ASP A 115 15.92 7.46 -8.37
N ILE A 116 16.51 6.64 -9.25
CA ILE A 116 16.97 5.28 -8.92
C ILE A 116 17.96 5.27 -7.76
N ARG A 117 18.86 6.28 -7.68
CA ARG A 117 19.86 6.35 -6.62
C ARG A 117 19.20 6.58 -5.25
N SER A 118 18.20 7.45 -5.22
CA SER A 118 17.42 7.72 -4.00
C SER A 118 16.59 6.51 -3.59
N ILE A 119 16.02 5.76 -4.53
CA ILE A 119 15.30 4.51 -4.25
C ILE A 119 16.25 3.47 -3.65
N THR A 120 17.38 3.19 -4.31
CA THR A 120 18.38 2.23 -3.80
C THR A 120 18.86 2.61 -2.40
N TRP A 121 19.07 3.89 -2.17
CA TRP A 121 19.50 4.37 -0.87
C TRP A 121 18.43 4.11 0.22
N ILE A 122 17.16 4.43 -0.03
CA ILE A 122 16.07 4.21 0.94
C ILE A 122 15.84 2.73 1.21
N GLU A 123 15.96 1.86 0.19
CA GLU A 123 15.93 0.41 0.34
C GLU A 123 16.99 -0.07 1.32
N GLN A 124 18.26 0.30 1.08
CA GLN A 124 19.38 -0.10 1.94
C GLN A 124 19.22 0.41 3.36
N PHE A 125 18.76 1.65 3.52
CA PHE A 125 18.50 2.24 4.82
C PHE A 125 17.44 1.46 5.60
N LEU A 126 16.31 1.15 4.95
CA LEU A 126 15.18 0.45 5.58
C LEU A 126 15.51 -1.01 5.90
N LEU A 127 16.31 -1.68 5.07
CA LEU A 127 16.81 -3.04 5.36
C LEU A 127 17.70 -3.09 6.62
N GLY A 128 18.40 -2.00 6.92
CA GLY A 128 19.21 -1.87 8.14
C GLY A 128 18.45 -1.28 9.35
N TRP A 129 17.16 -1.01 9.21
CA TRP A 129 16.37 -0.43 10.30
C TRP A 129 15.72 -1.54 11.16
N ASN A 130 15.84 -1.43 12.50
CA ASN A 130 15.43 -2.50 13.42
C ASN A 130 13.98 -2.39 13.94
N GLY A 131 13.25 -1.35 13.59
CA GLY A 131 11.84 -1.17 13.99
C GLY A 131 10.86 -1.93 13.10
N THR A 132 9.57 -1.84 13.42
CA THR A 132 8.50 -2.38 12.58
C THR A 132 8.18 -1.41 11.45
N LEU A 133 8.35 -1.87 10.20
CA LEU A 133 8.05 -1.08 9.01
C LEU A 133 6.70 -1.51 8.42
N LEU A 134 5.80 -0.55 8.23
CA LEU A 134 4.57 -0.74 7.47
C LEU A 134 4.53 0.26 6.33
N PHE A 135 4.45 -0.22 5.10
CA PHE A 135 4.47 0.66 3.93
C PHE A 135 3.45 0.26 2.87
N ILE A 136 3.01 1.24 2.10
CA ILE A 136 2.20 1.07 0.89
C ILE A 136 3.07 1.49 -0.28
N THR A 137 3.11 0.68 -1.34
CA THR A 137 3.81 1.03 -2.56
C THR A 137 3.24 0.33 -3.79
N HIS A 138 3.36 0.99 -4.93
CA HIS A 138 3.12 0.41 -6.25
C HIS A 138 4.41 -0.10 -6.90
N ASP A 139 5.56 0.19 -6.31
CA ASP A 139 6.87 -0.27 -6.79
C ASP A 139 7.11 -1.72 -6.38
N ARG A 140 7.04 -2.62 -7.38
CA ARG A 140 7.23 -4.06 -7.18
C ARG A 140 8.66 -4.42 -6.80
N SER A 141 9.64 -3.65 -7.28
CA SER A 141 11.06 -3.89 -6.98
C SER A 141 11.34 -3.57 -5.52
N PHE A 142 10.85 -2.42 -5.06
CA PHE A 142 10.93 -2.02 -3.66
C PHE A 142 10.20 -3.01 -2.74
N LEU A 143 8.99 -3.44 -3.13
CA LEU A 143 8.23 -4.45 -2.38
C LEU A 143 9.00 -5.77 -2.27
N ALA A 144 9.62 -6.23 -3.37
CA ALA A 144 10.39 -7.47 -3.39
C ALA A 144 11.66 -7.39 -2.53
N ALA A 145 12.30 -6.21 -2.46
CA ALA A 145 13.52 -5.99 -1.70
C ALA A 145 13.26 -5.89 -0.17
N VAL A 146 12.21 -5.19 0.24
CA VAL A 146 12.03 -4.77 1.63
C VAL A 146 10.97 -5.59 2.38
N ALA A 147 9.91 -6.08 1.70
CA ALA A 147 8.80 -6.73 2.37
C ALA A 147 9.14 -8.14 2.86
N THR A 148 8.90 -8.38 4.14
CA THR A 148 8.97 -9.71 4.76
C THR A 148 7.58 -10.34 4.94
N ARG A 149 6.53 -9.55 4.79
CA ARG A 149 5.13 -9.94 4.87
C ARG A 149 4.29 -9.01 4.01
N ILE A 150 3.29 -9.55 3.34
CA ILE A 150 2.35 -8.77 2.54
C ILE A 150 0.96 -8.85 3.17
N VAL A 151 0.31 -7.71 3.30
CA VAL A 151 -1.08 -7.60 3.74
C VAL A 151 -1.90 -7.04 2.58
N GLU A 152 -2.78 -7.86 2.06
CA GLU A 152 -3.70 -7.47 0.99
C GLU A 152 -5.03 -7.01 1.59
N LEU A 153 -5.49 -5.84 1.18
CA LEU A 153 -6.84 -5.37 1.45
C LEU A 153 -7.69 -5.60 0.20
N ASP A 154 -8.54 -6.62 0.22
CA ASP A 154 -9.48 -6.91 -0.86
C ASP A 154 -10.90 -6.94 -0.34
N ARG A 155 -11.78 -6.12 -0.92
CA ARG A 155 -13.22 -6.05 -0.61
C ARG A 155 -13.53 -5.92 0.90
N GLY A 156 -12.77 -5.08 1.58
CA GLY A 156 -12.94 -4.86 3.01
C GLY A 156 -12.38 -5.96 3.91
N THR A 157 -11.74 -6.99 3.34
CA THR A 157 -11.11 -8.08 4.08
C THR A 157 -9.60 -7.95 3.99
N LEU A 158 -8.93 -8.01 5.15
CA LEU A 158 -7.49 -8.07 5.23
C LEU A 158 -7.03 -9.53 5.19
N ARG A 159 -6.11 -9.84 4.26
CA ARG A 159 -5.45 -11.14 4.18
C ARG A 159 -3.96 -10.96 4.34
N SER A 160 -3.34 -11.73 5.22
CA SER A 160 -1.90 -11.67 5.48
C SER A 160 -1.20 -12.85 4.81
N PHE A 161 -0.16 -12.54 4.05
CA PHE A 161 0.69 -13.51 3.35
C PHE A 161 2.09 -13.39 3.94
N PRO A 162 2.55 -14.39 4.71
CA PRO A 162 3.92 -14.43 5.19
C PRO A 162 4.88 -14.71 4.04
N GLY A 163 6.08 -14.18 4.13
CA GLY A 163 7.11 -14.35 3.12
C GLY A 163 7.27 -13.14 2.19
N ASN A 164 8.12 -13.31 1.21
CA ASN A 164 8.45 -12.26 0.24
C ASN A 164 7.41 -12.13 -0.90
N TYR A 165 7.61 -11.14 -1.75
CA TYR A 165 6.70 -10.85 -2.87
C TYR A 165 6.56 -12.01 -3.88
N ALA A 166 7.61 -12.80 -4.11
CA ALA A 166 7.55 -13.95 -5.01
C ALA A 166 6.60 -15.03 -4.47
N LEU A 167 6.72 -15.38 -3.19
CA LEU A 167 5.83 -16.35 -2.53
C LEU A 167 4.37 -15.85 -2.50
N TYR A 168 4.16 -14.54 -2.30
CA TYR A 168 2.82 -13.94 -2.41
C TYR A 168 2.22 -14.16 -3.79
N LEU A 169 2.98 -13.90 -4.87
CA LEU A 169 2.50 -14.09 -6.25
C LEU A 169 2.12 -15.54 -6.53
N GLU A 170 2.95 -16.49 -6.13
CA GLU A 170 2.67 -17.93 -6.26
C GLU A 170 1.40 -18.33 -5.51
N THR A 171 1.29 -17.91 -4.24
CA THR A 171 0.11 -18.20 -3.41
C THR A 171 -1.15 -17.58 -3.99
N LYS A 172 -1.05 -16.34 -4.47
CA LYS A 172 -2.17 -15.63 -5.10
C LYS A 172 -2.61 -16.31 -6.40
N ALA A 173 -1.66 -16.73 -7.23
CA ALA A 173 -1.95 -17.48 -8.46
C ALA A 173 -2.68 -18.80 -8.17
N ALA A 174 -2.21 -19.56 -7.19
CA ALA A 174 -2.85 -20.80 -6.75
C ALA A 174 -4.27 -20.58 -6.22
N GLN A 175 -4.47 -19.54 -5.41
CA GLN A 175 -5.81 -19.16 -4.91
C GLN A 175 -6.77 -18.80 -6.05
N LEU A 176 -6.31 -18.04 -7.04
CA LEU A 176 -7.13 -17.64 -8.18
C LEU A 176 -7.57 -18.85 -9.02
N ILE A 177 -6.68 -19.82 -9.24
CA ILE A 177 -7.01 -21.07 -9.93
C ILE A 177 -8.04 -21.88 -9.12
N ALA A 178 -7.86 -21.98 -7.81
CA ALA A 178 -8.80 -22.67 -6.93
C ALA A 178 -10.20 -22.01 -6.94
N GLU A 179 -10.26 -20.67 -6.89
CA GLU A 179 -11.50 -19.90 -6.95
C GLU A 179 -12.20 -20.10 -8.31
N GLU A 180 -11.46 -20.11 -9.41
CA GLU A 180 -12.01 -20.39 -10.76
C GLU A 180 -12.59 -21.78 -10.84
N HIS A 181 -11.88 -22.78 -10.33
CA HIS A 181 -12.38 -24.17 -10.31
C HIS A 181 -13.64 -24.30 -9.47
N GLN A 182 -13.65 -23.74 -8.25
CA GLN A 182 -14.84 -23.75 -7.39
C GLN A 182 -16.00 -23.03 -8.05
N SER A 183 -15.76 -21.94 -8.74
CA SER A 183 -16.76 -21.19 -9.48
C SER A 183 -17.36 -22.02 -10.62
N ALA A 184 -16.52 -22.70 -11.39
CA ALA A 184 -16.98 -23.58 -12.47
C ALA A 184 -17.84 -24.76 -11.97
N VAL A 185 -17.43 -25.39 -10.86
CA VAL A 185 -18.19 -26.47 -10.21
C VAL A 185 -19.54 -25.96 -9.71
N PHE A 186 -19.56 -24.79 -9.08
CA PHE A 186 -20.79 -24.16 -8.63
C PHE A 186 -21.73 -23.81 -9.78
N ASP A 187 -21.24 -23.19 -10.86
CA ASP A 187 -22.04 -22.82 -12.02
C ASP A 187 -22.60 -24.05 -12.73
N LYS A 188 -21.81 -25.14 -12.80
CA LYS A 188 -22.29 -26.42 -13.34
C LYS A 188 -23.43 -26.99 -12.51
N LYS A 189 -23.32 -26.95 -11.18
CA LYS A 189 -24.38 -27.38 -10.26
C LYS A 189 -25.63 -26.53 -10.41
N LEU A 190 -25.50 -25.21 -10.48
CA LEU A 190 -26.60 -24.28 -10.69
C LEU A 190 -27.33 -24.56 -12.01
N ALA A 191 -26.58 -24.73 -13.11
CA ALA A 191 -27.14 -25.07 -14.41
C ALA A 191 -27.93 -26.40 -14.39
N GLN A 192 -27.41 -27.41 -13.70
CA GLN A 192 -28.12 -28.70 -13.55
C GLN A 192 -29.47 -28.54 -12.80
N GLU A 193 -29.48 -27.75 -11.72
CA GLU A 193 -30.70 -27.49 -10.96
C GLU A 193 -31.70 -26.65 -11.76
N GLU A 194 -31.23 -25.73 -12.59
CA GLU A 194 -32.08 -24.95 -13.48
C GLU A 194 -32.74 -25.79 -14.59
N VAL A 195 -31.95 -26.72 -15.17
CA VAL A 195 -32.52 -27.68 -16.16
C VAL A 195 -33.58 -28.55 -15.53
N TRP A 196 -33.30 -29.06 -14.29
CA TRP A 196 -34.23 -29.90 -13.55
C TRP A 196 -35.58 -29.17 -13.29
N ILE A 197 -35.57 -27.91 -12.89
CA ILE A 197 -36.80 -27.12 -12.71
C ILE A 197 -37.57 -26.94 -14.03
N ARG A 198 -36.87 -26.67 -15.14
CA ARG A 198 -37.49 -26.48 -16.47
C ARG A 198 -38.14 -27.75 -17.03
N GLN A 199 -37.60 -28.93 -16.70
CA GLN A 199 -38.11 -30.21 -17.18
C GLN A 199 -39.43 -30.67 -16.55
N GLY A 200 -39.95 -29.94 -15.57
CA GLY A 200 -41.32 -30.04 -15.13
C GLY A 200 -41.57 -30.71 -13.78
N ILE A 201 -42.19 -29.93 -12.93
CA ILE A 201 -42.75 -30.36 -11.64
C ILE A 201 -44.11 -31.06 -11.93
N LYS A 202 -44.09 -32.23 -12.60
CA LYS A 202 -45.37 -32.91 -12.91
C LYS A 202 -45.81 -33.93 -11.86
N ALA A 203 -45.02 -34.29 -10.86
CA ALA A 203 -45.46 -35.23 -9.83
C ALA A 203 -44.79 -34.98 -8.48
N ARG A 204 -45.57 -34.67 -7.44
CA ARG A 204 -45.25 -34.50 -6.02
C ARG A 204 -44.85 -33.10 -5.56
N ARG A 205 -45.84 -32.26 -5.36
CA ARG A 205 -45.76 -30.87 -4.91
C ARG A 205 -44.94 -30.68 -3.59
N THR A 206 -45.11 -31.53 -2.61
CA THR A 206 -44.58 -31.36 -1.25
C THR A 206 -43.07 -31.73 -1.10
N ARG A 207 -42.54 -32.61 -1.95
CA ARG A 207 -41.14 -33.08 -1.84
C ARG A 207 -40.12 -32.17 -2.55
N ASN A 208 -40.59 -31.22 -3.32
CA ASN A 208 -39.77 -30.37 -4.19
C ASN A 208 -39.55 -28.95 -3.66
N GLU A 209 -40.29 -28.50 -2.64
CA GLU A 209 -40.16 -27.15 -2.08
C GLU A 209 -38.76 -26.87 -1.49
N GLY A 210 -38.15 -27.86 -0.81
CA GLY A 210 -36.80 -27.73 -0.29
C GLY A 210 -35.74 -27.52 -1.38
N ARG A 211 -35.92 -28.23 -2.52
CA ARG A 211 -35.01 -28.11 -3.67
C ARG A 211 -35.16 -26.79 -4.41
N VAL A 212 -36.41 -26.27 -4.49
CA VAL A 212 -36.68 -24.94 -5.03
C VAL A 212 -36.04 -23.86 -4.18
N ARG A 213 -36.19 -23.93 -2.85
CA ARG A 213 -35.51 -23.00 -1.92
C ARG A 213 -33.99 -23.06 -2.03
N ALA A 214 -33.42 -24.26 -2.20
CA ALA A 214 -31.99 -24.47 -2.40
C ALA A 214 -31.51 -23.80 -3.71
N LEU A 215 -32.29 -23.90 -4.81
CA LEU A 215 -31.97 -23.22 -6.07
C LEU A 215 -32.05 -21.71 -5.94
N GLU A 216 -33.06 -21.17 -5.25
CA GLU A 216 -33.17 -19.75 -4.99
C GLU A 216 -31.96 -19.22 -4.17
N GLN A 217 -31.49 -20.03 -3.22
CA GLN A 217 -30.28 -19.72 -2.47
C GLN A 217 -29.05 -19.73 -3.38
N LEU A 218 -28.88 -20.75 -4.22
CA LEU A 218 -27.78 -20.80 -5.20
C LEU A 218 -27.79 -19.58 -6.16
N ARG A 219 -28.96 -19.13 -6.60
CA ARG A 219 -29.09 -17.91 -7.41
C ARG A 219 -28.68 -16.66 -6.66
N ARG A 220 -29.09 -16.53 -5.40
CA ARG A 220 -28.67 -15.41 -4.54
C ARG A 220 -27.15 -15.42 -4.33
N ASP A 221 -26.59 -16.59 -4.05
CA ASP A 221 -25.14 -16.75 -3.85
C ASP A 221 -24.35 -16.39 -5.13
N ARG A 222 -24.88 -16.77 -6.31
CA ARG A 222 -24.31 -16.37 -7.60
C ARG A 222 -24.39 -14.86 -7.82
N ALA A 223 -25.53 -14.25 -7.55
CA ALA A 223 -25.73 -12.80 -7.71
C ALA A 223 -24.87 -11.98 -6.74
N ALA A 224 -24.64 -12.50 -5.53
CA ALA A 224 -23.74 -11.91 -4.55
C ALA A 224 -22.26 -12.06 -4.92
N ARG A 225 -21.92 -12.99 -5.82
CA ARG A 225 -20.56 -13.17 -6.32
C ARG A 225 -20.22 -12.00 -7.24
N ARG A 226 -19.28 -11.16 -6.82
CA ARG A 226 -18.73 -10.16 -7.72
C ARG A 226 -17.94 -10.85 -8.82
N GLU A 227 -18.40 -10.71 -10.07
CA GLU A 227 -17.61 -11.14 -11.21
C GLU A 227 -16.28 -10.35 -11.24
N ARG A 228 -15.19 -11.05 -11.57
CA ARG A 228 -13.92 -10.39 -11.88
C ARG A 228 -14.20 -9.38 -12.99
N VAL A 229 -13.81 -8.15 -12.79
CA VAL A 229 -13.68 -7.18 -13.88
C VAL A 229 -12.68 -7.79 -14.85
N GLY A 230 -13.17 -8.33 -15.96
CA GLY A 230 -12.32 -8.93 -16.99
C GLY A 230 -11.28 -7.90 -17.43
N LYS A 231 -10.08 -8.36 -17.77
CA LYS A 231 -9.12 -7.52 -18.50
C LYS A 231 -9.86 -6.98 -19.70
N ALA A 232 -10.05 -5.67 -19.79
CA ALA A 232 -10.54 -5.04 -20.99
C ALA A 232 -9.56 -5.44 -22.10
N ASN A 233 -9.98 -6.31 -23.03
CA ASN A 233 -9.29 -6.50 -24.27
C ASN A 233 -9.55 -5.23 -25.08
N LEU A 234 -8.70 -4.23 -24.88
CA LEU A 234 -8.58 -3.13 -25.82
C LEU A 234 -7.97 -3.73 -27.10
N ALA A 235 -8.85 -4.15 -28.01
CA ALA A 235 -8.46 -4.29 -29.38
C ALA A 235 -8.18 -2.86 -29.87
N ILE A 236 -6.92 -2.47 -29.85
CA ILE A 236 -6.46 -1.30 -30.58
C ILE A 236 -6.65 -1.72 -32.06
N SER A 237 -7.74 -1.23 -32.69
CA SER A 237 -7.82 -1.27 -34.13
C SER A 237 -6.60 -0.50 -34.64
N ASP A 238 -5.79 -1.15 -35.46
CA ASP A 238 -4.69 -0.48 -36.16
C ASP A 238 -5.28 0.76 -36.85
N ALA A 239 -5.00 1.92 -36.27
CA ALA A 239 -5.23 3.18 -36.95
C ALA A 239 -4.36 3.15 -38.23
N GLU A 240 -4.94 3.59 -39.34
CA GLU A 240 -4.25 3.73 -40.61
C GLU A 240 -2.83 4.25 -40.38
N ARG A 241 -1.84 3.55 -40.97
CA ARG A 241 -0.42 3.93 -40.85
C ARG A 241 -0.26 5.41 -41.17
N SER A 242 0.06 6.20 -40.16
CA SER A 242 0.54 7.56 -40.36
C SER A 242 1.75 7.51 -41.30
N GLY A 243 1.82 8.45 -42.24
CA GLY A 243 2.84 8.47 -43.29
C GLY A 243 4.26 8.28 -42.75
N LYS A 244 5.17 7.80 -43.62
CA LYS A 244 6.54 7.43 -43.29
C LYS A 244 7.42 8.49 -42.60
N LEU A 245 7.00 9.74 -42.53
CA LEU A 245 7.70 10.86 -41.90
C LEU A 245 6.82 11.45 -40.80
N VAL A 246 7.21 11.24 -39.55
CA VAL A 246 6.46 11.72 -38.37
C VAL A 246 6.99 13.07 -37.88
N MET A 247 8.28 13.34 -38.12
CA MET A 247 8.91 14.61 -37.77
C MET A 247 10.21 14.81 -38.55
N GLU A 248 10.39 15.98 -39.18
CA GLU A 248 11.63 16.42 -39.80
C GLU A 248 12.05 17.75 -39.15
N ALA A 249 13.25 17.79 -38.62
CA ALA A 249 13.81 19.01 -38.04
C ALA A 249 15.06 19.42 -38.81
N THR A 250 15.03 20.53 -39.50
CA THR A 250 16.18 21.12 -40.23
C THR A 250 16.61 22.43 -39.55
N GLY A 251 17.93 22.59 -39.34
CA GLY A 251 18.51 23.86 -38.89
C GLY A 251 18.36 24.15 -37.39
N LEU A 252 18.38 23.15 -36.51
CA LEU A 252 18.51 23.35 -35.07
C LEU A 252 19.93 23.85 -34.75
N CYS A 253 20.05 25.13 -34.34
CA CYS A 253 21.26 25.70 -33.75
C CYS A 253 21.22 25.61 -32.24
#